data_611a4dbadfe3c58d5a3c5b14f8ad48a3
#
_entry.id   611a4dbadfe3c58d5a3c5b14f8ad48a3
#
_cell.length_a   1.000
_cell.length_b   1.000
_cell.length_c   1.000
_cell.angle_alpha   90.00
_cell.angle_beta   90.00
_cell.angle_gamma   90.00
#
_symmetry.space_group_name_H-M   'P 1'
#
loop_
_entity.id
_entity.type
_entity.pdbx_description
1 polymer ?
#
loop_
_entity_poly.entity_id
_entity_poly.type
_entity_poly.pdbx_seq_one_letter_code
_entity_poly.pdbx_strand_id
1 'polypeptide(L)'
;WAVNTEYEHDWLMNNGFELVAENTAWDAKRGDVFIWGRRGESAGAGGHTGIFVDGDNIIHCNYAHNGISVNEHDTTWAYDGRPYYYVYRLKDQSETTTSNQETDEELAQEVIAGLHGFGEERKHSLGPRYGAVQAKVNEILKGDSRPSETIPNMPQAVQTKEDGDLSFNGAILKKSVLDIILRKCKEHDILPSYAITVLHFEGLWGTSSVGKADNNWGGMTMTSDADTIQRPSGVTVTRGLARPSNEGGHYMHYATIEDFLTDWFYLLRAGGSYKVSGAKTFSEAVKGMFRIGDAVYDYAASGFDSYIVGASSRLKAIESENGSLAKYDQQTVTDVSQSDEIEINAEGIEVIINGETYKLKKKPV
;
A
#
# COMPACT_ATOMS: atom_id res chain seq x y z
N TRP A 1 -12.66 -14.79 9.21
CA TRP A 1 -11.74 -15.23 8.15
C TRP A 1 -11.50 -16.73 8.25
N ALA A 2 -11.64 -17.44 7.14
CA ALA A 2 -11.15 -18.80 7.04
C ALA A 2 -9.61 -18.77 6.99
N VAL A 3 -8.95 -19.55 7.84
CA VAL A 3 -7.47 -19.60 7.89
C VAL A 3 -6.88 -20.61 6.89
N ASN A 4 -7.72 -21.48 6.33
CA ASN A 4 -7.39 -22.44 5.26
C ASN A 4 -8.69 -22.96 4.62
N THR A 5 -8.56 -23.74 3.57
CA THR A 5 -9.69 -24.31 2.80
C THR A 5 -10.62 -25.20 3.64
N GLU A 6 -10.14 -25.86 4.69
CA GLU A 6 -11.00 -26.66 5.56
C GLU A 6 -12.00 -25.80 6.36
N TYR A 7 -11.56 -24.67 6.87
CA TYR A 7 -12.43 -23.73 7.60
C TYR A 7 -13.28 -22.86 6.66
N GLU A 8 -12.94 -22.78 5.39
CA GLU A 8 -13.66 -22.01 4.39
C GLU A 8 -15.08 -22.56 4.15
N HIS A 9 -15.28 -23.87 4.22
CA HIS A 9 -16.59 -24.49 4.12
C HIS A 9 -17.61 -23.90 5.11
N ASP A 10 -17.26 -23.90 6.39
CA ASP A 10 -18.15 -23.39 7.43
C ASP A 10 -18.27 -21.87 7.36
N TRP A 11 -17.20 -21.19 6.97
CA TRP A 11 -17.24 -19.75 6.78
C TRP A 11 -18.21 -19.37 5.66
N LEU A 12 -18.18 -20.00 4.49
CA LEU A 12 -19.10 -19.75 3.39
C LEU A 12 -20.54 -20.00 3.81
N MET A 13 -20.83 -21.12 4.45
CA MET A 13 -22.18 -21.43 4.94
C MET A 13 -22.70 -20.42 5.95
N ASN A 14 -21.84 -19.89 6.81
CA ASN A 14 -22.19 -18.90 7.82
C ASN A 14 -22.29 -17.46 7.25
N ASN A 15 -21.81 -17.23 6.03
CA ASN A 15 -21.80 -15.92 5.38
C ASN A 15 -22.70 -15.86 4.12
N GLY A 16 -23.81 -16.60 4.15
CA GLY A 16 -24.89 -16.47 3.17
C GLY A 16 -24.72 -17.31 1.92
N PHE A 17 -23.68 -18.16 1.83
CA PHE A 17 -23.54 -19.11 0.73
C PHE A 17 -24.35 -20.39 1.01
N GLU A 18 -24.68 -21.10 -0.05
CA GLU A 18 -25.24 -22.46 0.00
C GLU A 18 -24.37 -23.40 -0.81
N LEU A 19 -24.34 -24.66 -0.40
CA LEU A 19 -23.68 -25.73 -1.14
C LEU A 19 -24.54 -26.08 -2.36
N VAL A 20 -24.04 -25.82 -3.57
CA VAL A 20 -24.76 -26.11 -4.82
C VAL A 20 -24.26 -27.36 -5.52
N ALA A 21 -23.03 -27.80 -5.22
CA ALA A 21 -22.52 -29.08 -5.73
C ALA A 21 -21.52 -29.69 -4.73
N GLU A 22 -21.61 -31.01 -4.59
CA GLU A 22 -20.65 -31.84 -3.87
C GLU A 22 -20.25 -33.01 -4.77
N ASN A 23 -19.09 -32.93 -5.40
CA ASN A 23 -18.51 -33.90 -6.31
C ASN A 23 -19.51 -34.41 -7.37
N THR A 24 -20.35 -33.54 -7.86
CA THR A 24 -21.39 -33.79 -8.85
C THR A 24 -21.48 -32.61 -9.83
N ALA A 25 -21.91 -32.89 -11.06
CA ALA A 25 -22.05 -31.86 -12.07
C ALA A 25 -23.04 -30.80 -11.63
N TRP A 26 -22.72 -29.54 -11.95
CA TRP A 26 -23.55 -28.36 -11.71
C TRP A 26 -23.44 -27.40 -12.89
N ASP A 27 -24.30 -26.39 -12.95
CA ASP A 27 -24.23 -25.29 -13.88
C ASP A 27 -23.43 -24.16 -13.22
N ALA A 28 -22.13 -24.07 -13.56
CA ALA A 28 -21.21 -23.10 -12.97
C ALA A 28 -21.62 -21.66 -13.34
N LYS A 29 -21.57 -20.77 -12.37
CA LYS A 29 -21.87 -19.35 -12.55
C LYS A 29 -20.75 -18.48 -11.99
N ARG A 30 -20.63 -17.28 -12.55
CA ARG A 30 -19.75 -16.25 -12.00
C ARG A 30 -20.06 -16.04 -10.51
N GLY A 31 -19.03 -16.09 -9.66
CA GLY A 31 -19.16 -15.91 -8.22
C GLY A 31 -19.29 -17.22 -7.44
N ASP A 32 -19.45 -18.38 -8.12
CA ASP A 32 -19.35 -19.67 -7.43
C ASP A 32 -17.95 -19.83 -6.85
N VAL A 33 -17.86 -20.27 -5.60
CA VAL A 33 -16.61 -20.56 -4.91
C VAL A 33 -16.43 -22.08 -4.87
N PHE A 34 -15.32 -22.59 -5.39
CA PHE A 34 -15.01 -24.01 -5.28
C PHE A 34 -13.99 -24.28 -4.18
N ILE A 35 -14.11 -25.46 -3.57
CA ILE A 35 -13.09 -26.01 -2.67
C ILE A 35 -12.78 -27.42 -3.14
N TRP A 36 -11.52 -27.69 -3.48
CA TRP A 36 -11.01 -29.02 -3.77
C TRP A 36 -10.44 -29.68 -2.50
N GLY A 37 -10.56 -30.98 -2.41
CA GLY A 37 -10.22 -31.75 -1.23
C GLY A 37 -11.45 -32.18 -0.42
N ARG A 38 -11.40 -33.38 0.20
CA ARG A 38 -12.48 -33.85 1.08
C ARG A 38 -12.50 -33.05 2.37
N ARG A 39 -13.69 -32.78 2.93
CA ARG A 39 -13.81 -32.26 4.30
C ARG A 39 -13.05 -33.13 5.29
N GLY A 40 -12.28 -32.55 6.18
CA GLY A 40 -11.35 -33.22 7.08
C GLY A 40 -9.95 -33.41 6.49
N GLU A 41 -9.76 -33.22 5.19
CA GLU A 41 -8.51 -33.45 4.48
C GLU A 41 -8.12 -32.24 3.58
N SER A 42 -8.94 -31.22 3.50
CA SER A 42 -8.71 -30.04 2.63
C SER A 42 -7.80 -28.97 3.23
N ALA A 43 -7.28 -29.15 4.45
CA ALA A 43 -6.30 -28.25 5.04
C ALA A 43 -4.90 -28.44 4.42
N GLY A 44 -4.21 -27.36 4.13
CA GLY A 44 -2.84 -27.40 3.60
C GLY A 44 -2.75 -27.91 2.15
N ALA A 45 -1.78 -28.77 1.86
CA ALA A 45 -1.48 -29.23 0.50
C ALA A 45 -2.59 -30.07 -0.16
N GLY A 46 -3.55 -30.59 0.62
CA GLY A 46 -4.69 -31.37 0.10
C GLY A 46 -5.87 -30.51 -0.34
N GLY A 47 -5.84 -29.20 -0.08
CA GLY A 47 -6.93 -28.29 -0.38
C GLY A 47 -6.54 -27.21 -1.38
N HIS A 48 -7.51 -26.81 -2.20
CA HIS A 48 -7.41 -25.68 -3.11
C HIS A 48 -8.75 -24.96 -3.21
N THR A 49 -8.72 -23.64 -3.46
CA THR A 49 -9.93 -22.83 -3.59
C THR A 49 -9.75 -21.76 -4.66
N GLY A 50 -10.85 -21.28 -5.17
CA GLY A 50 -10.92 -20.17 -6.12
C GLY A 50 -12.38 -19.83 -6.44
N ILE A 51 -12.54 -18.90 -7.35
CA ILE A 51 -13.84 -18.32 -7.71
C ILE A 51 -14.04 -18.46 -9.22
N PHE A 52 -15.22 -18.88 -9.64
CA PHE A 52 -15.62 -18.89 -11.04
C PHE A 52 -15.81 -17.44 -11.53
N VAL A 53 -15.10 -17.06 -12.60
CA VAL A 53 -15.26 -15.77 -13.26
C VAL A 53 -16.28 -15.81 -14.38
N ASP A 54 -16.61 -17.00 -14.86
CA ASP A 54 -17.70 -17.34 -15.78
C ASP A 54 -18.03 -18.85 -15.65
N GLY A 55 -18.75 -19.44 -16.59
CA GLY A 55 -19.13 -20.86 -16.55
C GLY A 55 -17.99 -21.86 -16.69
N ASP A 56 -16.84 -21.43 -17.21
CA ASP A 56 -15.72 -22.33 -17.55
C ASP A 56 -14.41 -21.94 -16.83
N ASN A 57 -14.24 -20.67 -16.49
CA ASN A 57 -12.96 -20.14 -16.00
C ASN A 57 -13.00 -19.81 -14.52
N ILE A 58 -11.89 -20.10 -13.85
CA ILE A 58 -11.66 -19.82 -12.44
C ILE A 58 -10.51 -18.84 -12.23
N ILE A 59 -10.62 -17.96 -11.24
CA ILE A 59 -9.52 -17.19 -10.69
C ILE A 59 -9.08 -17.84 -9.39
N HIS A 60 -7.79 -18.17 -9.28
CA HIS A 60 -7.25 -18.90 -8.15
C HIS A 60 -5.77 -18.58 -7.92
N CYS A 61 -5.25 -18.89 -6.71
CA CYS A 61 -3.81 -18.91 -6.47
C CYS A 61 -3.21 -20.11 -7.23
N ASN A 62 -2.33 -19.84 -8.19
CA ASN A 62 -1.74 -20.86 -9.04
C ASN A 62 -0.23 -20.97 -8.76
N TYR A 63 0.18 -22.07 -8.16
CA TYR A 63 1.58 -22.33 -7.84
C TYR A 63 2.47 -22.35 -9.09
N ALA A 64 1.98 -22.94 -10.19
CA ALA A 64 2.73 -23.01 -11.46
C ALA A 64 2.99 -21.63 -12.07
N HIS A 65 2.14 -20.65 -11.78
CA HIS A 65 2.30 -19.25 -12.23
C HIS A 65 2.84 -18.32 -11.14
N ASN A 66 3.16 -18.88 -9.97
CA ASN A 66 3.65 -18.12 -8.81
C ASN A 66 2.78 -16.89 -8.47
N GLY A 67 1.46 -17.05 -8.48
CA GLY A 67 0.53 -15.97 -8.23
C GLY A 67 -0.92 -16.32 -8.53
N ILE A 68 -1.73 -15.28 -8.74
CA ILE A 68 -3.12 -15.41 -9.13
C ILE A 68 -3.19 -15.49 -10.66
N SER A 69 -3.93 -16.47 -11.18
CA SER A 69 -4.20 -16.60 -12.62
C SER A 69 -5.65 -16.95 -12.88
N VAL A 70 -6.08 -16.71 -14.11
CA VAL A 70 -7.37 -17.20 -14.62
C VAL A 70 -7.08 -18.38 -15.53
N ASN A 71 -7.72 -19.51 -15.23
CA ASN A 71 -7.52 -20.78 -15.95
C ASN A 71 -8.88 -21.44 -16.19
N GLU A 72 -8.95 -22.27 -17.21
CA GLU A 72 -10.12 -23.12 -17.45
C GLU A 72 -10.19 -24.19 -16.34
N HIS A 73 -11.36 -24.30 -15.69
CA HIS A 73 -11.56 -25.12 -14.49
C HIS A 73 -11.27 -26.61 -14.72
N ASP A 74 -11.92 -27.20 -15.74
CA ASP A 74 -11.86 -28.65 -15.94
C ASP A 74 -10.48 -29.13 -16.33
N THR A 75 -9.74 -28.34 -17.11
CA THR A 75 -8.34 -28.62 -17.45
C THR A 75 -7.46 -28.56 -16.20
N THR A 76 -7.64 -27.54 -15.36
CA THR A 76 -6.86 -27.37 -14.13
C THR A 76 -7.19 -28.48 -13.12
N TRP A 77 -8.45 -28.77 -12.94
CA TRP A 77 -8.94 -29.85 -12.08
C TRP A 77 -8.44 -31.23 -12.54
N ALA A 78 -8.43 -31.48 -13.86
CA ALA A 78 -7.90 -32.73 -14.43
C ALA A 78 -6.38 -32.84 -14.23
N TYR A 79 -5.64 -31.70 -14.36
CA TYR A 79 -4.19 -31.65 -14.13
C TYR A 79 -3.85 -31.98 -12.67
N ASP A 80 -4.65 -31.52 -11.71
CA ASP A 80 -4.48 -31.80 -10.28
C ASP A 80 -5.02 -33.18 -9.84
N GLY A 81 -5.34 -34.06 -10.81
CA GLY A 81 -5.75 -35.44 -10.53
C GLY A 81 -7.22 -35.59 -10.15
N ARG A 82 -8.05 -34.62 -10.49
CA ARG A 82 -9.50 -34.61 -10.23
C ARG A 82 -9.85 -34.80 -8.76
N PRO A 83 -9.39 -33.90 -7.88
CA PRO A 83 -9.71 -33.95 -6.47
C PRO A 83 -11.23 -33.91 -6.23
N TYR A 84 -11.66 -34.46 -5.11
CA TYR A 84 -13.03 -34.27 -4.63
C TYR A 84 -13.32 -32.78 -4.46
N TYR A 85 -14.53 -32.32 -4.78
CA TYR A 85 -14.82 -30.89 -4.74
C TYR A 85 -16.18 -30.55 -4.16
N TYR A 86 -16.28 -29.33 -3.67
CA TYR A 86 -17.49 -28.65 -3.22
C TYR A 86 -17.60 -27.33 -3.96
N VAL A 87 -18.84 -26.92 -4.27
CA VAL A 87 -19.10 -25.62 -4.88
C VAL A 87 -20.16 -24.89 -4.07
N TYR A 88 -19.87 -23.67 -3.72
CA TYR A 88 -20.72 -22.80 -2.94
C TYR A 88 -21.15 -21.61 -3.78
N ARG A 89 -22.42 -21.23 -3.66
CA ARG A 89 -23.00 -20.07 -4.33
C ARG A 89 -23.61 -19.17 -3.28
N LEU A 90 -23.39 -17.85 -3.44
CA LEU A 90 -24.09 -16.86 -2.62
C LEU A 90 -25.60 -16.99 -2.91
N LYS A 91 -26.40 -17.15 -1.86
CA LYS A 91 -27.87 -17.25 -1.99
C LYS A 91 -28.40 -16.00 -2.67
N ASP A 92 -29.20 -16.18 -3.72
CA ASP A 92 -29.94 -15.09 -4.30
C ASP A 92 -30.93 -14.55 -3.25
N GLN A 93 -30.78 -13.31 -2.88
CA GLN A 93 -31.67 -12.61 -1.95
C GLN A 93 -33.03 -12.26 -2.60
N SER A 94 -33.31 -12.80 -3.78
CA SER A 94 -34.47 -12.42 -4.59
C SER A 94 -35.78 -13.15 -4.27
N GLU A 95 -35.83 -14.07 -3.29
CA GLU A 95 -37.06 -14.77 -2.92
C GLU A 95 -37.43 -14.68 -1.42
N THR A 96 -37.16 -13.56 -0.78
CA THR A 96 -37.87 -13.24 0.47
C THR A 96 -38.36 -11.81 0.38
N THR A 97 -39.60 -11.67 -0.07
CA THR A 97 -40.37 -10.43 0.03
C THR A 97 -40.53 -10.05 1.49
N THR A 98 -39.56 -9.35 2.04
CA THR A 98 -39.72 -8.34 3.07
C THR A 98 -38.58 -7.36 2.91
N SER A 99 -38.91 -6.14 2.47
CA SER A 99 -38.04 -5.02 2.19
C SER A 99 -36.99 -4.77 3.27
N ASN A 100 -35.77 -5.24 3.04
CA ASN A 100 -34.55 -4.57 3.49
C ASN A 100 -33.62 -4.48 2.28
N GLN A 101 -33.98 -3.62 1.31
CA GLN A 101 -32.98 -3.06 0.44
C GLN A 101 -32.00 -2.34 1.35
N GLU A 102 -30.73 -2.75 1.37
CA GLU A 102 -29.67 -1.97 1.98
C GLU A 102 -29.87 -0.51 1.60
N THR A 103 -29.98 0.33 2.59
CA THR A 103 -30.16 1.76 2.38
C THR A 103 -28.90 2.33 1.75
N ASP A 104 -29.00 3.46 1.06
CA ASP A 104 -27.82 4.15 0.55
C ASP A 104 -26.85 4.53 1.68
N GLU A 105 -27.34 4.59 2.93
CA GLU A 105 -26.57 4.79 4.16
C GLU A 105 -25.72 3.57 4.50
N GLU A 106 -26.28 2.36 4.46
CA GLU A 106 -25.57 1.10 4.72
C GLU A 106 -24.51 0.85 3.65
N LEU A 107 -24.85 0.99 2.37
CA LEU A 107 -23.88 0.91 1.27
C LEU A 107 -22.80 1.99 1.36
N ALA A 108 -23.13 3.18 1.89
CA ALA A 108 -22.13 4.22 2.13
C ALA A 108 -21.12 3.82 3.22
N GLN A 109 -21.58 3.13 4.29
CA GLN A 109 -20.67 2.56 5.31
C GLN A 109 -19.78 1.47 4.73
N GLU A 110 -20.30 0.62 3.85
CA GLU A 110 -19.52 -0.40 3.14
C GLU A 110 -18.48 0.22 2.19
N VAL A 111 -18.84 1.30 1.52
CA VAL A 111 -17.88 2.10 0.71
C VAL A 111 -16.77 2.68 1.58
N ILE A 112 -17.11 3.21 2.76
CA ILE A 112 -16.14 3.74 3.71
C ILE A 112 -15.24 2.63 4.25
N ALA A 113 -15.79 1.44 4.47
CA ALA A 113 -15.05 0.23 4.86
C ALA A 113 -14.19 -0.36 3.70
N GLY A 114 -14.32 0.17 2.46
CA GLY A 114 -13.53 -0.26 1.31
C GLY A 114 -14.07 -1.49 0.57
N LEU A 115 -15.28 -1.95 0.87
CA LEU A 115 -15.86 -3.18 0.32
C LEU A 115 -16.26 -3.08 -1.17
N HIS A 116 -16.41 -1.86 -1.69
CA HIS A 116 -16.83 -1.59 -3.07
C HIS A 116 -15.67 -1.13 -3.98
N GLY A 117 -14.41 -1.31 -3.57
CA GLY A 117 -13.25 -0.89 -4.36
C GLY A 117 -13.19 0.63 -4.58
N PHE A 118 -12.50 1.07 -5.65
CA PHE A 118 -12.25 2.49 -5.93
C PHE A 118 -12.52 2.84 -7.41
N GLY A 119 -12.86 4.11 -7.67
CA GLY A 119 -13.00 4.62 -9.04
C GLY A 119 -14.07 3.89 -9.86
N GLU A 120 -13.72 3.38 -11.04
CA GLU A 120 -14.64 2.66 -11.94
C GLU A 120 -15.13 1.33 -11.35
N GLU A 121 -14.29 0.66 -10.57
CA GLU A 121 -14.65 -0.58 -9.87
C GLU A 121 -15.81 -0.34 -8.89
N ARG A 122 -15.74 0.75 -8.10
CA ARG A 122 -16.85 1.17 -7.23
C ARG A 122 -18.10 1.54 -8.00
N LYS A 123 -17.98 2.23 -9.13
CA LYS A 123 -19.13 2.53 -9.99
C LYS A 123 -19.78 1.27 -10.51
N HIS A 124 -18.97 0.30 -10.91
CA HIS A 124 -19.47 -0.99 -11.39
C HIS A 124 -20.15 -1.77 -10.27
N SER A 125 -19.55 -1.82 -9.08
CA SER A 125 -20.09 -2.52 -7.90
C SER A 125 -21.42 -1.94 -7.42
N LEU A 126 -21.55 -0.60 -7.37
CA LEU A 126 -22.76 0.09 -6.92
C LEU A 126 -23.80 0.32 -8.02
N GLY A 127 -23.41 0.17 -9.29
CA GLY A 127 -24.27 0.33 -10.45
C GLY A 127 -25.05 1.65 -10.44
N PRO A 128 -26.37 1.63 -10.71
CA PRO A 128 -27.20 2.84 -10.74
C PRO A 128 -27.24 3.62 -9.41
N ARG A 129 -26.93 2.96 -8.30
CA ARG A 129 -26.93 3.57 -6.96
C ARG A 129 -25.64 4.36 -6.63
N TYR A 130 -24.60 4.26 -7.46
CA TYR A 130 -23.31 4.91 -7.21
C TYR A 130 -23.44 6.39 -6.83
N GLY A 131 -24.24 7.16 -7.56
CA GLY A 131 -24.42 8.60 -7.31
C GLY A 131 -25.04 8.90 -5.95
N ALA A 132 -26.09 8.15 -5.56
CA ALA A 132 -26.78 8.32 -4.29
C ALA A 132 -25.90 7.85 -3.11
N VAL A 133 -25.28 6.69 -3.23
CA VAL A 133 -24.37 6.13 -2.21
C VAL A 133 -23.15 7.02 -2.01
N GLN A 134 -22.53 7.52 -3.09
CA GLN A 134 -21.38 8.42 -2.97
C GLN A 134 -21.75 9.77 -2.31
N ALA A 135 -22.98 10.26 -2.55
CA ALA A 135 -23.49 11.44 -1.84
C ALA A 135 -23.61 11.18 -0.32
N LYS A 136 -24.09 9.99 0.08
CA LYS A 136 -24.17 9.55 1.48
C LYS A 136 -22.80 9.36 2.11
N VAL A 137 -21.85 8.77 1.41
CA VAL A 137 -20.43 8.69 1.84
C VAL A 137 -19.91 10.08 2.19
N ASN A 138 -20.14 11.04 1.29
CA ASN A 138 -19.70 12.42 1.49
C ASN A 138 -20.44 13.11 2.65
N GLU A 139 -21.70 12.77 2.90
CA GLU A 139 -22.48 13.27 4.03
C GLU A 139 -21.97 12.72 5.37
N ILE A 140 -21.75 11.41 5.46
CA ILE A 140 -21.22 10.72 6.64
C ILE A 140 -19.84 11.29 7.01
N LEU A 141 -18.94 11.40 6.02
CA LEU A 141 -17.60 11.97 6.23
C LEU A 141 -17.62 13.46 6.61
N LYS A 142 -18.71 14.19 6.33
CA LYS A 142 -18.91 15.56 6.80
C LYS A 142 -19.55 15.62 8.18
N GLY A 143 -20.34 14.59 8.59
CA GLY A 143 -21.09 14.56 9.84
C GLY A 143 -20.28 14.21 11.09
N ASP A 144 -19.08 13.66 10.93
CA ASP A 144 -18.21 13.23 12.06
C ASP A 144 -17.34 14.36 12.62
N SER A 145 -17.77 15.61 12.41
CA SER A 145 -17.13 16.80 12.97
C SER A 145 -17.67 17.08 14.37
N ARG A 146 -16.95 16.69 15.41
CA ARG A 146 -17.07 17.32 16.73
C ARG A 146 -16.87 18.83 16.58
N PRO A 147 -17.58 19.66 17.35
CA PRO A 147 -17.46 21.10 17.23
C PRO A 147 -16.05 21.55 17.66
N SER A 148 -15.23 21.88 16.70
CA SER A 148 -14.04 22.69 16.85
C SER A 148 -14.35 24.06 16.28
N GLU A 149 -13.93 25.08 17.01
CA GLU A 149 -14.17 26.49 16.74
C GLU A 149 -13.80 26.87 15.30
N THR A 150 -14.62 27.74 14.77
CA THR A 150 -14.60 28.34 13.43
C THR A 150 -13.22 28.62 12.84
N ILE A 151 -12.86 27.85 11.82
CA ILE A 151 -11.89 28.26 10.80
C ILE A 151 -12.65 28.37 9.46
N PRO A 152 -12.46 29.44 8.67
CA PRO A 152 -13.23 29.68 7.46
C PRO A 152 -13.03 28.57 6.43
N ASN A 153 -14.12 28.16 5.82
CA ASN A 153 -14.31 27.20 4.77
C ASN A 153 -13.30 27.42 3.61
N MET A 154 -12.24 26.59 3.57
CA MET A 154 -11.47 26.39 2.33
C MET A 154 -12.04 25.17 1.60
N PRO A 155 -12.33 25.28 0.30
CA PRO A 155 -12.75 24.15 -0.51
C PRO A 155 -11.63 23.09 -0.46
N GLN A 156 -11.97 21.81 -0.17
CA GLN A 156 -11.05 20.72 -0.44
C GLN A 156 -10.80 20.71 -1.95
N ALA A 157 -9.64 21.24 -2.33
CA ALA A 157 -9.18 21.21 -3.70
C ALA A 157 -9.03 19.73 -4.12
N VAL A 158 -9.74 19.34 -5.16
CA VAL A 158 -9.37 18.16 -5.96
C VAL A 158 -7.89 18.36 -6.26
N GLN A 159 -7.02 17.51 -5.72
CA GLN A 159 -5.59 17.61 -6.00
C GLN A 159 -5.40 17.31 -7.49
N THR A 160 -5.27 18.34 -8.29
CA THR A 160 -4.89 18.19 -9.69
C THR A 160 -3.40 17.91 -9.76
N LYS A 161 -3.02 16.93 -10.60
CA LYS A 161 -1.61 16.67 -10.92
C LYS A 161 -1.02 17.91 -11.58
N GLU A 162 0.08 18.39 -11.04
CA GLU A 162 0.87 19.50 -11.57
C GLU A 162 2.14 18.96 -12.24
N ASP A 163 2.84 19.83 -12.97
CA ASP A 163 4.09 19.45 -13.60
C ASP A 163 5.14 19.05 -12.54
N GLY A 164 5.74 17.89 -12.74
CA GLY A 164 6.70 17.29 -11.81
C GLY A 164 6.08 16.40 -10.70
N ASP A 165 4.75 16.38 -10.55
CA ASP A 165 4.09 15.43 -9.65
C ASP A 165 4.10 14.01 -10.23
N LEU A 166 4.18 12.99 -9.36
CA LEU A 166 3.90 11.61 -9.74
C LEU A 166 2.47 11.25 -9.35
N SER A 167 1.83 10.39 -10.14
CA SER A 167 0.48 9.89 -9.84
C SER A 167 0.41 8.39 -10.03
N PHE A 168 -0.31 7.71 -9.15
CA PHE A 168 -0.63 6.30 -9.33
C PHE A 168 -1.86 5.93 -8.51
N ASN A 169 -2.82 5.25 -9.15
CA ASN A 169 -4.02 4.72 -8.53
C ASN A 169 -4.76 5.74 -7.64
N GLY A 170 -4.98 6.96 -8.15
CA GLY A 170 -5.67 8.05 -7.45
C GLY A 170 -4.85 8.78 -6.39
N ALA A 171 -3.64 8.33 -6.07
CA ALA A 171 -2.71 9.05 -5.22
C ALA A 171 -1.83 9.99 -6.05
N ILE A 172 -1.49 11.15 -5.49
CA ILE A 172 -0.55 12.11 -6.09
C ILE A 172 0.60 12.35 -5.11
N LEU A 173 1.81 12.02 -5.55
CA LEU A 173 3.02 12.44 -4.88
C LEU A 173 3.40 13.81 -5.41
N LYS A 174 3.12 14.85 -4.62
CA LYS A 174 3.44 16.23 -4.98
C LYS A 174 4.95 16.41 -5.14
N LYS A 175 5.33 17.20 -6.16
CA LYS A 175 6.75 17.52 -6.42
C LYS A 175 7.48 17.99 -5.18
N SER A 176 6.86 18.83 -4.35
CA SER A 176 7.45 19.33 -3.10
C SER A 176 7.82 18.19 -2.12
N VAL A 177 7.00 17.13 -2.02
CA VAL A 177 7.30 15.96 -1.18
C VAL A 177 8.31 15.05 -1.87
N LEU A 178 8.20 14.88 -3.20
CA LEU A 178 9.19 14.15 -3.99
C LEU A 178 10.59 14.75 -3.81
N ASP A 179 10.73 16.08 -3.85
CA ASP A 179 12.00 16.77 -3.63
C ASP A 179 12.60 16.48 -2.22
N ILE A 180 11.74 16.36 -1.19
CA ILE A 180 12.17 15.96 0.15
C ILE A 180 12.69 14.50 0.11
N ILE A 181 11.95 13.58 -0.54
CA ILE A 181 12.34 12.18 -0.67
C ILE A 181 13.70 12.09 -1.40
N LEU A 182 13.86 12.79 -2.52
CA LEU A 182 15.10 12.77 -3.29
C LEU A 182 16.30 13.30 -2.47
N ARG A 183 16.10 14.38 -1.73
CA ARG A 183 17.11 14.92 -0.82
C ARG A 183 17.50 13.92 0.27
N LYS A 184 16.53 13.24 0.91
CA LYS A 184 16.78 12.21 1.91
C LYS A 184 17.43 10.97 1.31
N CYS A 185 17.07 10.58 0.10
CA CYS A 185 17.75 9.50 -0.64
C CYS A 185 19.24 9.82 -0.83
N LYS A 186 19.56 11.03 -1.27
CA LYS A 186 20.96 11.49 -1.43
C LYS A 186 21.69 11.53 -0.09
N GLU A 187 21.07 12.06 0.97
CA GLU A 187 21.63 12.16 2.33
C GLU A 187 22.03 10.78 2.87
N HIS A 188 21.27 9.73 2.57
CA HIS A 188 21.42 8.40 3.16
C HIS A 188 21.91 7.34 2.19
N ASP A 189 22.31 7.68 0.97
CA ASP A 189 22.72 6.75 -0.11
C ASP A 189 21.67 5.66 -0.34
N ILE A 190 20.42 6.07 -0.58
CA ILE A 190 19.26 5.20 -0.81
C ILE A 190 18.72 5.48 -2.20
N LEU A 191 18.36 4.41 -2.95
CA LEU A 191 17.79 4.53 -4.29
C LEU A 191 16.43 5.24 -4.26
N PRO A 192 16.25 6.37 -4.98
CA PRO A 192 14.97 7.04 -5.13
C PRO A 192 13.85 6.14 -5.64
N SER A 193 14.10 5.30 -6.65
CA SER A 193 13.10 4.36 -7.18
C SER A 193 12.55 3.43 -6.09
N TYR A 194 13.41 2.98 -5.19
CA TYR A 194 13.02 2.19 -4.02
C TYR A 194 12.14 3.01 -3.06
N ALA A 195 12.60 4.19 -2.64
CA ALA A 195 11.89 4.99 -1.65
C ALA A 195 10.49 5.42 -2.15
N ILE A 196 10.41 5.92 -3.39
CA ILE A 196 9.14 6.30 -4.03
C ILE A 196 8.17 5.13 -4.07
N THR A 197 8.65 3.95 -4.49
CA THR A 197 7.82 2.76 -4.64
C THR A 197 7.33 2.22 -3.30
N VAL A 198 8.23 2.08 -2.32
CA VAL A 198 7.88 1.53 -1.00
C VAL A 198 6.94 2.46 -0.25
N LEU A 199 7.14 3.78 -0.29
CA LEU A 199 6.21 4.74 0.32
C LEU A 199 4.80 4.70 -0.30
N HIS A 200 4.68 4.32 -1.59
CA HIS A 200 3.36 4.04 -2.15
C HIS A 200 2.86 2.65 -1.75
N PHE A 201 3.70 1.65 -1.75
CA PHE A 201 3.33 0.27 -1.45
C PHE A 201 2.76 0.13 -0.03
N GLU A 202 3.35 0.84 0.93
CA GLU A 202 2.95 0.82 2.34
C GLU A 202 1.80 1.80 2.67
N GLY A 203 1.85 3.02 2.15
CA GLY A 203 1.00 4.11 2.61
C GLY A 203 0.27 4.88 1.51
N LEU A 204 0.30 4.39 0.26
CA LEU A 204 -0.36 5.02 -0.89
C LEU A 204 -0.02 6.52 -1.01
N TRP A 205 1.25 6.88 -0.78
CA TRP A 205 1.73 8.26 -0.69
C TRP A 205 0.86 9.15 0.21
N GLY A 206 0.46 8.61 1.38
CA GLY A 206 -0.29 9.34 2.39
C GLY A 206 -1.79 9.42 2.16
N THR A 207 -2.34 8.75 1.14
CA THR A 207 -3.80 8.72 0.92
C THR A 207 -4.51 7.65 1.76
N SER A 208 -3.78 6.76 2.44
CA SER A 208 -4.33 5.84 3.44
C SER A 208 -4.92 6.61 4.64
N SER A 209 -5.79 5.98 5.43
CA SER A 209 -6.37 6.60 6.64
C SER A 209 -5.30 7.10 7.61
N VAL A 210 -4.30 6.28 7.88
CA VAL A 210 -3.16 6.62 8.76
C VAL A 210 -2.29 7.70 8.12
N GLY A 211 -2.06 7.62 6.81
CA GLY A 211 -1.32 8.65 6.08
C GLY A 211 -1.96 10.02 6.16
N LYS A 212 -3.29 10.09 6.03
CA LYS A 212 -4.06 11.35 6.10
C LYS A 212 -4.16 11.92 7.52
N ALA A 213 -4.39 11.05 8.51
CA ALA A 213 -4.61 11.49 9.89
C ALA A 213 -3.30 11.78 10.63
N ASP A 214 -2.25 10.99 10.35
CA ASP A 214 -1.05 10.94 11.17
C ASP A 214 0.23 11.31 10.41
N ASN A 215 0.15 11.73 9.15
CA ASN A 215 1.32 11.89 8.26
C ASN A 215 2.24 10.66 8.21
N ASN A 216 1.71 9.48 8.51
CA ASN A 216 2.46 8.25 8.72
C ASN A 216 2.27 7.30 7.52
N TRP A 217 3.14 7.43 6.53
CA TRP A 217 3.05 6.66 5.29
C TRP A 217 3.62 5.24 5.36
N GLY A 218 4.28 4.91 6.45
CA GLY A 218 4.90 3.59 6.67
C GLY A 218 4.24 2.76 7.78
N GLY A 219 3.09 3.19 8.30
CA GLY A 219 2.39 2.45 9.36
C GLY A 219 3.19 2.30 10.66
N MET A 220 4.09 3.24 10.95
CA MET A 220 4.95 3.16 12.14
C MET A 220 4.12 3.22 13.42
N THR A 221 4.44 2.34 14.37
CA THR A 221 3.63 2.13 15.58
C THR A 221 4.34 2.59 16.84
N MET A 222 3.58 3.15 17.76
CA MET A 222 4.07 3.44 19.11
C MET A 222 4.14 2.15 19.94
N THR A 223 5.31 1.89 20.50
CA THR A 223 5.56 0.74 21.39
C THR A 223 5.47 1.11 22.88
N SER A 224 5.09 2.36 23.18
CA SER A 224 4.98 2.92 24.53
C SER A 224 3.59 3.48 24.76
N ASP A 225 3.12 3.44 26.01
CA ASP A 225 1.86 4.05 26.44
C ASP A 225 1.97 5.57 26.63
N ALA A 226 3.14 6.16 26.43
CA ALA A 226 3.34 7.61 26.49
C ALA A 226 2.58 8.32 25.37
N ASP A 227 2.05 9.53 25.66
CA ASP A 227 1.36 10.34 24.65
C ASP A 227 2.33 10.98 23.66
N THR A 228 3.59 11.15 24.06
CA THR A 228 4.65 11.77 23.28
C THR A 228 5.96 11.00 23.45
N ILE A 229 6.67 10.78 22.35
CA ILE A 229 7.98 10.09 22.34
C ILE A 229 8.97 10.90 21.49
N GLN A 230 10.15 11.15 22.05
CA GLN A 230 11.31 11.62 21.28
C GLN A 230 11.96 10.43 20.58
N ARG A 231 12.00 10.47 19.25
CA ARG A 231 12.62 9.41 18.43
C ARG A 231 14.13 9.59 18.34
N PRO A 232 14.90 8.50 18.13
CA PRO A 232 16.35 8.60 17.91
C PRO A 232 16.75 9.43 16.69
N SER A 233 15.85 9.61 15.74
CA SER A 233 15.98 10.50 14.58
C SER A 233 15.97 12.01 14.92
N GLY A 234 15.66 12.34 16.18
CA GLY A 234 15.43 13.73 16.62
C GLY A 234 13.99 14.20 16.46
N VAL A 235 13.12 13.41 15.81
CA VAL A 235 11.70 13.74 15.61
C VAL A 235 10.91 13.45 16.87
N THR A 236 9.97 14.34 17.22
CA THR A 236 8.98 14.08 18.27
C THR A 236 7.71 13.58 17.64
N VAL A 237 7.19 12.45 18.13
CA VAL A 237 5.92 11.86 17.70
C VAL A 237 4.91 11.88 18.84
N THR A 238 3.64 11.97 18.49
CA THR A 238 2.53 11.87 19.44
C THR A 238 1.68 10.64 19.11
N ARG A 239 0.74 10.33 19.97
CA ARG A 239 -0.19 9.22 19.80
C ARG A 239 -1.15 9.52 18.65
N GLY A 240 -1.13 8.70 17.61
CA GLY A 240 -2.01 8.76 16.44
C GLY A 240 -3.23 7.84 16.56
N LEU A 241 -3.79 7.46 15.43
CA LEU A 241 -4.92 6.55 15.34
C LEU A 241 -4.66 5.24 16.06
N ALA A 242 -5.72 4.69 16.66
CA ALA A 242 -5.67 3.35 17.25
C ALA A 242 -5.42 2.31 16.14
N ARG A 243 -4.61 1.30 16.44
CA ARG A 243 -4.43 0.13 15.57
C ARG A 243 -5.65 -0.80 15.68
N PRO A 244 -5.83 -1.72 14.74
CA PRO A 244 -6.85 -2.75 14.85
C PRO A 244 -6.83 -3.42 16.23
N SER A 245 -8.00 -3.69 16.81
CA SER A 245 -8.11 -4.18 18.18
C SER A 245 -7.37 -5.48 18.47
N ASN A 246 -7.21 -6.33 17.45
CA ASN A 246 -6.41 -7.57 17.52
C ASN A 246 -4.90 -7.34 17.56
N GLU A 247 -4.42 -6.15 17.15
CA GLU A 247 -3.01 -5.77 17.17
C GLU A 247 -2.67 -4.90 18.38
N GLY A 248 -3.63 -4.09 18.83
CA GLY A 248 -3.50 -3.17 19.94
C GLY A 248 -2.53 -2.02 19.71
N GLY A 249 -2.47 -1.07 20.61
CA GLY A 249 -1.60 0.09 20.53
C GLY A 249 -2.08 1.15 19.53
N HIS A 250 -1.18 2.06 19.15
CA HIS A 250 -1.48 3.21 18.29
C HIS A 250 -0.43 3.37 17.22
N TYR A 251 -0.79 4.02 16.13
CA TYR A 251 0.18 4.53 15.16
C TYR A 251 0.89 5.77 15.71
N MET A 252 2.07 6.05 15.18
CA MET A 252 2.76 7.32 15.45
C MET A 252 2.12 8.42 14.63
N HIS A 253 1.82 9.55 15.27
CA HIS A 253 1.42 10.77 14.58
C HIS A 253 2.64 11.69 14.44
N TYR A 254 2.90 12.12 13.21
CA TYR A 254 3.95 13.09 12.86
C TYR A 254 3.34 14.46 12.59
N ALA A 255 3.97 15.51 13.08
CA ALA A 255 3.48 16.88 12.86
C ALA A 255 3.51 17.26 11.37
N THR A 256 4.50 16.75 10.64
CA THR A 256 4.66 16.98 9.20
C THR A 256 5.07 15.71 8.47
N ILE A 257 4.87 15.71 7.14
CA ILE A 257 5.38 14.61 6.30
C ILE A 257 6.93 14.57 6.31
N GLU A 258 7.59 15.70 6.47
CA GLU A 258 9.05 15.74 6.56
C GLU A 258 9.56 15.10 7.85
N ASP A 259 8.84 15.23 8.96
CA ASP A 259 9.15 14.53 10.22
C ASP A 259 9.05 13.01 10.04
N PHE A 260 7.96 12.53 9.41
CA PHE A 260 7.82 11.12 9.08
C PHE A 260 8.98 10.63 8.20
N LEU A 261 9.27 11.34 7.10
CA LEU A 261 10.37 10.96 6.21
C LEU A 261 11.70 10.97 6.94
N THR A 262 11.95 11.93 7.82
CA THR A 262 13.19 11.98 8.63
C THR A 262 13.32 10.73 9.51
N ASP A 263 12.26 10.32 10.19
CA ASP A 263 12.27 9.14 11.06
C ASP A 263 12.33 7.84 10.25
N TRP A 264 11.63 7.75 9.12
CA TRP A 264 11.65 6.57 8.26
C TRP A 264 13.04 6.35 7.63
N PHE A 265 13.65 7.38 7.04
CA PHE A 265 15.01 7.30 6.49
C PHE A 265 16.07 7.03 7.56
N TYR A 266 15.84 7.49 8.79
CA TYR A 266 16.72 7.15 9.92
C TYR A 266 16.83 5.64 10.16
N LEU A 267 15.74 4.88 9.96
CA LEU A 267 15.77 3.41 10.07
C LEU A 267 16.55 2.76 8.93
N LEU A 268 16.53 3.37 7.75
CA LEU A 268 17.09 2.83 6.51
C LEU A 268 18.55 3.24 6.27
N ARG A 269 19.05 4.25 7.00
CA ARG A 269 20.41 4.81 6.85
C ARG A 269 21.50 3.78 7.12
N ALA A 270 22.72 4.07 6.69
CA ALA A 270 23.92 3.30 7.09
C ALA A 270 23.97 3.17 8.62
N GLY A 271 24.13 1.94 9.12
CA GLY A 271 24.10 1.65 10.56
C GLY A 271 22.71 1.64 11.21
N GLY A 272 21.64 1.84 10.42
CA GLY A 272 20.25 1.70 10.87
C GLY A 272 19.84 0.23 11.08
N SER A 273 18.57 0.04 11.42
CA SER A 273 17.99 -1.29 11.63
C SER A 273 17.90 -2.12 10.34
N TYR A 274 17.84 -1.45 9.21
CA TYR A 274 17.76 -2.04 7.88
C TYR A 274 19.06 -1.74 7.09
N LYS A 275 19.34 -2.56 6.07
CA LYS A 275 20.56 -2.48 5.25
C LYS A 275 20.23 -2.01 3.83
N VAL A 276 19.49 -0.90 3.73
CA VAL A 276 19.03 -0.33 2.45
C VAL A 276 20.04 0.63 1.85
N SER A 277 20.74 1.39 2.71
CA SER A 277 21.77 2.34 2.29
C SER A 277 22.87 1.65 1.50
N GLY A 278 23.29 2.23 0.36
CA GLY A 278 24.35 1.71 -0.50
C GLY A 278 23.92 0.66 -1.51
N ALA A 279 22.65 0.22 -1.50
CA ALA A 279 22.09 -0.71 -2.48
C ALA A 279 22.22 -0.14 -3.89
N LYS A 280 22.55 -0.99 -4.89
CA LYS A 280 22.76 -0.58 -6.28
C LYS A 280 21.57 -0.95 -7.18
N THR A 281 20.68 -1.80 -6.69
CA THR A 281 19.47 -2.21 -7.40
C THR A 281 18.25 -2.16 -6.46
N PHE A 282 17.08 -2.02 -7.06
CA PHE A 282 15.80 -2.08 -6.33
C PHE A 282 15.67 -3.36 -5.49
N SER A 283 16.08 -4.50 -6.05
CA SER A 283 16.01 -5.79 -5.37
C SER A 283 16.96 -5.86 -4.18
N GLU A 284 18.17 -5.31 -4.28
CA GLU A 284 19.11 -5.23 -3.16
C GLU A 284 18.57 -4.33 -2.05
N ALA A 285 17.98 -3.17 -2.41
CA ALA A 285 17.38 -2.27 -1.45
C ALA A 285 16.22 -2.94 -0.69
N VAL A 286 15.32 -3.62 -1.39
CA VAL A 286 14.23 -4.39 -0.77
C VAL A 286 14.78 -5.53 0.08
N LYS A 287 15.80 -6.27 -0.40
CA LYS A 287 16.43 -7.33 0.37
C LYS A 287 17.01 -6.82 1.70
N GLY A 288 17.59 -5.63 1.68
CA GLY A 288 18.12 -4.95 2.86
C GLY A 288 17.08 -4.61 3.93
N MET A 289 15.78 -4.70 3.63
CA MET A 289 14.69 -4.58 4.61
C MET A 289 14.46 -5.86 5.43
N PHE A 290 15.10 -6.97 5.08
CA PHE A 290 14.86 -8.27 5.67
C PHE A 290 16.15 -8.90 6.23
N ARG A 291 16.00 -9.83 7.17
CA ARG A 291 17.13 -10.55 7.77
C ARG A 291 17.98 -11.29 6.74
N ILE A 292 17.39 -11.74 5.64
CA ILE A 292 18.13 -12.32 4.51
C ILE A 292 19.10 -11.32 3.85
N GLY A 293 18.90 -10.02 4.09
CA GLY A 293 19.79 -8.92 3.67
C GLY A 293 20.48 -8.23 4.85
N ASP A 294 20.70 -8.95 5.96
CA ASP A 294 21.39 -8.52 7.17
C ASP A 294 20.67 -7.41 7.97
N ALA A 295 19.36 -7.21 7.76
CA ALA A 295 18.55 -6.36 8.63
C ALA A 295 18.42 -6.97 10.03
N VAL A 296 18.22 -6.12 11.03
CA VAL A 296 17.97 -6.56 12.42
C VAL A 296 16.64 -7.30 12.55
N TYR A 297 15.64 -6.85 11.79
CA TYR A 297 14.28 -7.39 11.78
C TYR A 297 13.82 -7.59 10.33
N ASP A 298 12.82 -8.45 10.15
CA ASP A 298 12.07 -8.48 8.89
C ASP A 298 11.06 -7.33 8.89
N TYR A 299 11.05 -6.53 7.83
CA TYR A 299 10.18 -5.37 7.68
C TYR A 299 8.69 -5.77 7.61
N ALA A 300 8.41 -6.89 6.98
CA ALA A 300 7.06 -7.43 6.83
C ALA A 300 7.03 -8.91 7.19
N ALA A 301 5.94 -9.33 7.85
CA ALA A 301 5.74 -10.72 8.28
C ALA A 301 5.63 -11.73 7.11
N SER A 302 5.27 -11.24 5.91
CA SER A 302 5.20 -12.05 4.69
C SER A 302 6.56 -12.54 4.17
N GLY A 303 7.67 -11.99 4.71
CA GLY A 303 9.03 -12.30 4.30
C GLY A 303 9.44 -11.67 2.96
N PHE A 304 10.74 -11.80 2.65
CA PHE A 304 11.34 -11.18 1.46
C PHE A 304 10.72 -11.64 0.15
N ASP A 305 10.55 -12.95 -0.04
CA ASP A 305 10.12 -13.52 -1.33
C ASP A 305 8.73 -13.02 -1.75
N SER A 306 7.81 -12.94 -0.81
CA SER A 306 6.48 -12.39 -1.05
C SER A 306 6.51 -10.88 -1.24
N TYR A 307 7.27 -10.18 -0.42
CA TYR A 307 7.35 -8.72 -0.45
C TYR A 307 7.98 -8.20 -1.76
N ILE A 308 9.08 -8.80 -2.22
CA ILE A 308 9.78 -8.35 -3.44
C ILE A 308 8.90 -8.48 -4.70
N VAL A 309 8.04 -9.50 -4.76
CA VAL A 309 7.09 -9.68 -5.87
C VAL A 309 6.09 -8.52 -5.89
N GLY A 310 5.47 -8.21 -4.75
CA GLY A 310 4.52 -7.09 -4.63
C GLY A 310 5.16 -5.73 -4.91
N ALA A 311 6.32 -5.46 -4.30
CA ALA A 311 7.05 -4.21 -4.47
C ALA A 311 7.54 -4.02 -5.92
N SER A 312 8.03 -5.08 -6.58
CA SER A 312 8.47 -5.01 -7.99
C SER A 312 7.29 -4.79 -8.94
N SER A 313 6.14 -5.40 -8.67
CA SER A 313 4.90 -5.14 -9.41
C SER A 313 4.46 -3.69 -9.24
N ARG A 314 4.55 -3.15 -8.02
CA ARG A 314 4.23 -1.76 -7.73
C ARG A 314 5.16 -0.78 -8.46
N LEU A 315 6.47 -1.04 -8.48
CA LEU A 315 7.44 -0.25 -9.24
C LEU A 315 7.03 -0.15 -10.72
N LYS A 316 6.82 -1.30 -11.37
CA LYS A 316 6.41 -1.36 -12.78
C LYS A 316 5.10 -0.60 -13.04
N ALA A 317 4.13 -0.73 -12.16
CA ALA A 317 2.85 -0.06 -12.29
C ALA A 317 2.97 1.47 -12.14
N ILE A 318 3.77 1.96 -11.19
CA ILE A 318 4.07 3.40 -11.05
C ILE A 318 4.82 3.91 -12.29
N GLU A 319 5.81 3.16 -12.79
CA GLU A 319 6.59 3.53 -13.97
C GLU A 319 5.73 3.58 -15.25
N SER A 320 4.69 2.75 -15.35
CA SER A 320 3.79 2.78 -16.51
C SER A 320 3.04 4.11 -16.64
N GLU A 321 2.77 4.81 -15.54
CA GLU A 321 2.07 6.10 -15.53
C GLU A 321 3.01 7.31 -15.55
N ASN A 322 4.25 7.16 -15.06
CA ASN A 322 5.16 8.30 -14.81
C ASN A 322 6.48 8.22 -15.59
N GLY A 323 6.67 7.16 -16.37
CA GLY A 323 7.97 6.82 -16.95
C GLY A 323 8.94 6.26 -15.92
N SER A 324 10.10 5.79 -16.37
CA SER A 324 11.06 5.10 -15.51
C SER A 324 11.53 5.95 -14.33
N LEU A 325 11.44 5.39 -13.11
CA LEU A 325 11.95 5.98 -11.88
C LEU A 325 13.49 5.93 -11.80
N ALA A 326 14.16 5.12 -12.63
CA ALA A 326 15.62 5.08 -12.72
C ALA A 326 16.24 6.43 -13.09
N LYS A 327 15.47 7.35 -13.69
CA LYS A 327 15.90 8.73 -13.92
C LYS A 327 16.29 9.46 -12.63
N TYR A 328 15.64 9.14 -11.51
CA TYR A 328 15.97 9.73 -10.21
C TYR A 328 17.18 9.02 -9.56
N ASP A 329 17.36 7.73 -9.80
CA ASP A 329 18.53 6.99 -9.29
C ASP A 329 19.84 7.50 -9.90
N GLN A 330 19.81 7.93 -11.18
CA GLN A 330 20.96 8.50 -11.87
C GLN A 330 21.32 9.91 -11.39
N GLN A 331 20.34 10.72 -10.96
CA GLN A 331 20.59 12.08 -10.44
C GLN A 331 21.40 12.08 -9.15
N THR A 332 21.29 11.04 -8.33
CA THR A 332 22.10 10.90 -7.12
C THR A 332 23.57 10.62 -7.41
N VAL A 333 23.91 10.09 -8.60
CA VAL A 333 25.28 9.76 -9.01
C VAL A 333 25.95 10.91 -9.74
N THR A 334 25.22 11.72 -10.51
CA THR A 334 25.78 12.80 -11.34
C THR A 334 26.08 14.09 -10.59
N ASP A 335 25.42 14.36 -9.48
CA ASP A 335 25.68 15.55 -8.66
C ASP A 335 27.01 15.51 -7.88
N VAL A 336 27.71 14.39 -7.87
CA VAL A 336 29.08 14.31 -7.31
C VAL A 336 30.13 14.78 -8.31
N SER A 337 29.80 14.90 -9.61
CA SER A 337 30.72 15.27 -10.68
C SER A 337 30.46 16.64 -11.32
N GLN A 338 29.36 17.32 -10.99
CA GLN A 338 29.16 18.73 -11.27
C GLN A 338 29.08 19.50 -9.95
N SER A 339 30.24 19.88 -9.42
CA SER A 339 30.30 21.13 -8.68
C SER A 339 29.78 22.20 -9.65
N ASP A 340 28.59 22.73 -9.39
CA ASP A 340 28.24 24.05 -9.92
C ASP A 340 29.36 24.96 -9.45
N GLU A 341 30.35 25.21 -10.27
CA GLU A 341 31.23 26.34 -10.13
C GLU A 341 30.31 27.55 -10.26
N ILE A 342 29.81 28.02 -9.11
CA ILE A 342 29.21 29.34 -9.01
C ILE A 342 30.39 30.26 -9.29
N GLU A 343 30.47 30.77 -10.52
CA GLU A 343 31.37 31.88 -10.85
C GLU A 343 30.91 33.08 -10.06
N ILE A 344 31.38 33.17 -8.82
CA ILE A 344 31.22 34.36 -8.01
C ILE A 344 32.33 35.29 -8.49
N ASN A 345 31.94 36.30 -9.24
CA ASN A 345 32.84 37.39 -9.59
C ASN A 345 33.07 38.27 -8.35
N ALA A 346 33.92 37.76 -7.46
CA ALA A 346 34.09 38.27 -6.10
C ALA A 346 35.55 38.66 -5.88
N GLU A 347 35.91 39.84 -6.39
CA GLU A 347 37.04 40.56 -5.80
C GLU A 347 36.63 41.04 -4.42
N GLY A 348 37.24 40.46 -3.36
CA GLY A 348 37.12 40.98 -2.01
C GLY A 348 36.15 40.26 -1.07
N ILE A 349 35.59 39.08 -1.42
CA ILE A 349 34.79 38.28 -0.46
C ILE A 349 35.71 37.57 0.52
N GLU A 350 35.47 37.76 1.80
CA GLU A 350 36.09 37.02 2.89
C GLU A 350 35.12 35.93 3.36
N VAL A 351 35.61 34.67 3.42
CA VAL A 351 34.84 33.52 3.90
C VAL A 351 35.46 33.05 5.21
N ILE A 352 34.66 32.92 6.25
CA ILE A 352 35.09 32.37 7.53
C ILE A 352 34.80 30.86 7.57
N ILE A 353 35.83 30.02 7.66
CA ILE A 353 35.72 28.59 7.82
C ILE A 353 36.43 28.20 9.12
N ASN A 354 35.71 27.56 10.04
CA ASN A 354 36.21 27.12 11.34
C ASN A 354 36.90 28.24 12.18
N GLY A 355 36.41 29.50 12.04
CA GLY A 355 36.95 30.64 12.77
C GLY A 355 38.15 31.31 12.10
N GLU A 356 38.64 30.83 10.97
CA GLU A 356 39.69 31.44 10.17
C GLU A 356 39.12 32.16 8.93
N THR A 357 39.66 33.32 8.62
CA THR A 357 39.21 34.17 7.49
C THR A 357 40.05 33.88 6.25
N TYR A 358 39.39 33.50 5.17
CA TYR A 358 40.01 33.25 3.86
C TYR A 358 39.54 34.30 2.85
N LYS A 359 40.49 34.87 2.08
CA LYS A 359 40.21 35.75 0.96
C LYS A 359 40.17 34.95 -0.34
N LEU A 360 39.04 34.98 -1.05
CA LEU A 360 38.93 34.34 -2.35
C LEU A 360 39.80 35.10 -3.36
N LYS A 361 40.64 34.40 -4.10
CA LYS A 361 41.44 34.92 -5.20
C LYS A 361 41.00 34.31 -6.51
N LYS A 362 40.95 35.07 -7.56
CA LYS A 362 40.70 34.61 -8.93
C LYS A 362 41.80 33.63 -9.31
N LYS A 363 41.42 32.44 -9.80
CA LYS A 363 42.36 31.47 -10.35
C LYS A 363 43.01 32.07 -11.60
N PRO A 364 44.33 32.10 -11.74
CA PRO A 364 44.98 32.51 -12.99
C PRO A 364 44.52 31.61 -14.10
N VAL A 365 44.18 32.18 -15.28
CA VAL A 365 43.81 31.51 -16.49
C VAL A 365 45.05 30.80 -17.10
#